data_bb7a974aa3f339cfe9df9c2174a824a6
#
_entry.id   bb7a974aa3f339cfe9df9c2174a824a6
#
_cell.length_a   1.000
_cell.length_b   1.000
_cell.length_c   1.000
_cell.angle_alpha   90.00
_cell.angle_beta   90.00
_cell.angle_gamma   90.00
#
_symmetry.space_group_name_H-M   'P 1'
#
loop_
_entity.id
_entity.type
_entity.pdbx_description
1 polymer ?
#
loop_
_entity_poly.entity_id
_entity_poly.type
_entity_poly.pdbx_seq_one_letter_code
_entity_poly.pdbx_strand_id
1 'polypeptide(L)'
;MRIFLLLMLSMFSYGAATDFSECKGKEANYYVAKFTKNGTANGWLKAARMHQKFYKDRGSDILVVPMLQYRRDSEGNVTDKVHRITSMVIGSQESWQEWRDLRGNQSEADAAKSQKEYDSYVSLYNKHTELTVQRKLCVL
;
A
#
# COMPACT_ATOMS: atom_id res chain seq x y z
N MET A 1 -12.43 55.65 20.63
CA MET A 1 -11.32 54.70 20.72
C MET A 1 -11.80 53.40 20.12
N ARG A 2 -11.43 53.13 18.84
CA ARG A 2 -11.87 51.96 18.07
C ARG A 2 -10.72 50.94 18.11
N ILE A 3 -10.96 49.81 18.78
CA ILE A 3 -10.02 48.69 18.85
C ILE A 3 -10.18 47.86 17.57
N PHE A 4 -9.16 47.88 16.71
CA PHE A 4 -9.05 47.00 15.56
C PHE A 4 -8.54 45.64 16.05
N LEU A 5 -9.44 44.65 16.01
CA LEU A 5 -9.09 43.26 16.28
C LEU A 5 -8.49 42.66 14.99
N LEU A 6 -7.16 42.53 14.96
CA LEU A 6 -6.45 41.81 13.89
C LEU A 6 -6.69 40.30 14.06
N LEU A 7 -7.54 39.74 13.22
CA LEU A 7 -7.64 38.29 13.05
C LEU A 7 -6.39 37.81 12.30
N MET A 8 -5.46 37.20 13.02
CA MET A 8 -4.40 36.40 12.43
C MET A 8 -4.99 35.12 11.82
N LEU A 9 -5.22 35.13 10.52
CA LEU A 9 -5.45 33.89 9.77
C LEU A 9 -4.14 33.12 9.74
N SER A 10 -4.03 32.11 10.58
CA SER A 10 -2.99 31.08 10.46
C SER A 10 -3.28 30.28 9.19
N MET A 11 -2.59 30.61 8.11
CA MET A 11 -2.52 29.77 6.92
C MET A 11 -1.82 28.47 7.30
N PHE A 12 -2.62 27.43 7.56
CA PHE A 12 -2.09 26.07 7.54
C PHE A 12 -1.65 25.79 6.10
N SER A 13 -0.36 25.92 5.87
CA SER A 13 0.27 25.39 4.66
C SER A 13 0.09 23.87 4.70
N TYR A 14 -0.93 23.37 4.05
CA TYR A 14 -0.96 21.96 3.66
C TYR A 14 0.27 21.75 2.79
N GLY A 15 1.27 21.07 3.35
CA GLY A 15 2.44 20.67 2.58
C GLY A 15 1.97 20.00 1.30
N ALA A 16 2.34 20.57 0.17
CA ALA A 16 2.06 19.99 -1.14
C ALA A 16 2.51 18.53 -1.10
N ALA A 17 1.61 17.60 -1.41
CA ALA A 17 1.96 16.22 -1.64
C ALA A 17 3.10 16.25 -2.67
N THR A 18 4.25 15.71 -2.30
CA THR A 18 5.41 15.64 -3.20
C THR A 18 4.95 15.00 -4.50
N ASP A 19 5.02 15.75 -5.57
CA ASP A 19 4.68 15.30 -6.89
C ASP A 19 5.61 14.16 -7.28
N PHE A 20 5.03 12.98 -7.51
CA PHE A 20 5.76 11.79 -7.93
C PHE A 20 6.01 11.78 -9.44
N SER A 21 5.73 12.91 -10.14
CA SER A 21 5.87 13.10 -11.58
C SER A 21 7.30 12.89 -12.10
N GLU A 22 8.30 13.03 -11.23
CA GLU A 22 9.71 12.79 -11.60
C GLU A 22 10.10 11.30 -11.62
N CYS A 23 9.24 10.40 -11.16
CA CYS A 23 9.51 8.98 -11.25
C CYS A 23 9.46 8.50 -12.70
N LYS A 24 10.61 8.22 -13.29
CA LYS A 24 10.72 7.66 -14.66
C LYS A 24 10.66 6.14 -14.70
N GLY A 25 10.54 5.49 -13.54
CA GLY A 25 10.43 4.05 -13.40
C GLY A 25 9.02 3.61 -13.05
N LYS A 26 8.93 2.47 -12.38
CA LYS A 26 7.66 1.96 -11.84
C LYS A 26 7.37 2.58 -10.49
N GLU A 27 6.10 2.87 -10.24
CA GLU A 27 5.65 3.31 -8.94
C GLU A 27 5.26 2.12 -8.08
N ALA A 28 5.68 2.14 -6.81
CA ALA A 28 5.32 1.09 -5.87
C ALA A 28 4.84 1.66 -4.54
N ASN A 29 3.80 1.06 -3.99
CA ASN A 29 3.47 1.17 -2.58
C ASN A 29 4.17 0.04 -1.84
N TYR A 30 5.00 0.38 -0.87
CA TYR A 30 5.81 -0.56 -0.10
C TYR A 30 5.34 -0.60 1.34
N TYR A 31 5.11 -1.79 1.84
CA TYR A 31 4.58 -2.05 3.17
C TYR A 31 5.52 -2.99 3.94
N VAL A 32 5.83 -2.62 5.18
CA VAL A 32 6.54 -3.48 6.13
C VAL A 32 5.62 -3.78 7.29
N ALA A 33 5.54 -5.03 7.67
CA ALA A 33 4.68 -5.47 8.76
C ALA A 33 5.38 -6.52 9.66
N LYS A 34 4.82 -6.72 10.83
CA LYS A 34 5.11 -7.86 11.71
C LYS A 34 3.86 -8.72 11.85
N PHE A 35 4.03 -9.98 12.23
CA PHE A 35 2.88 -10.82 12.54
C PHE A 35 2.18 -10.35 13.82
N THR A 36 0.85 -10.43 13.84
CA THR A 36 0.06 -10.33 15.06
C THR A 36 0.33 -11.56 15.94
N LYS A 37 -0.13 -11.54 17.20
CA LYS A 37 0.04 -12.67 18.13
C LYS A 37 -0.44 -14.00 17.53
N ASN A 38 -1.52 -13.99 16.76
CA ASN A 38 -2.11 -15.16 16.13
C ASN A 38 -1.93 -15.16 14.60
N GLY A 39 -1.07 -14.27 14.11
CA GLY A 39 -0.80 -14.11 12.69
C GLY A 39 0.07 -15.23 12.14
N THR A 40 -0.19 -15.62 10.90
CA THR A 40 0.57 -16.67 10.21
C THR A 40 0.99 -16.22 8.82
N ALA A 41 2.13 -16.75 8.36
CA ALA A 41 2.61 -16.51 6.99
C ALA A 41 1.59 -16.96 5.93
N ASN A 42 0.95 -18.12 6.15
CA ASN A 42 -0.05 -18.64 5.23
C ASN A 42 -1.28 -17.73 5.14
N GLY A 43 -1.76 -17.19 6.28
CA GLY A 43 -2.88 -16.26 6.30
C GLY A 43 -2.56 -14.94 5.59
N TRP A 44 -1.37 -14.40 5.83
CA TRP A 44 -0.86 -13.22 5.14
C TRP A 44 -0.71 -13.46 3.63
N LEU A 45 -0.12 -14.59 3.20
CA LEU A 45 0.01 -14.94 1.78
C LEU A 45 -1.35 -15.12 1.11
N LYS A 46 -2.36 -15.66 1.84
CA LYS A 46 -3.74 -15.72 1.32
C LYS A 46 -4.28 -14.31 1.04
N ALA A 47 -4.08 -13.36 1.96
CA ALA A 47 -4.47 -11.97 1.75
C ALA A 47 -3.76 -11.35 0.53
N ALA A 48 -2.45 -11.61 0.36
CA ALA A 48 -1.68 -11.12 -0.77
C ALA A 48 -2.19 -11.69 -2.12
N ARG A 49 -2.58 -12.97 -2.15
CA ARG A 49 -3.19 -13.58 -3.35
C ARG A 49 -4.55 -12.99 -3.68
N MET A 50 -5.38 -12.71 -2.67
CA MET A 50 -6.67 -12.05 -2.86
C MET A 50 -6.47 -10.62 -3.37
N HIS A 51 -5.49 -9.90 -2.84
CA HIS A 51 -5.12 -8.58 -3.30
C HIS A 51 -4.62 -8.59 -4.76
N GLN A 52 -3.76 -9.54 -5.13
CA GLN A 52 -3.34 -9.71 -6.53
C GLN A 52 -4.52 -10.03 -7.44
N LYS A 53 -5.42 -10.92 -6.99
CA LYS A 53 -6.63 -11.27 -7.75
C LYS A 53 -7.53 -10.05 -7.97
N PHE A 54 -7.63 -9.16 -6.99
CA PHE A 54 -8.42 -7.93 -7.07
C PHE A 54 -8.00 -7.03 -8.25
N TYR A 55 -6.70 -6.90 -8.51
CA TYR A 55 -6.18 -6.21 -9.69
C TYR A 55 -6.42 -7.01 -10.97
N LYS A 56 -6.05 -8.29 -10.96
CA LYS A 56 -6.12 -9.16 -12.14
C LYS A 56 -7.54 -9.31 -12.68
N ASP A 57 -8.54 -9.48 -11.82
CA ASP A 57 -9.95 -9.63 -12.23
C ASP A 57 -10.50 -8.37 -12.92
N ARG A 58 -9.81 -7.25 -12.81
CA ARG A 58 -10.14 -5.97 -13.43
C ARG A 58 -9.23 -5.62 -14.61
N GLY A 59 -8.45 -6.60 -15.08
CA GLY A 59 -7.56 -6.42 -16.22
C GLY A 59 -6.32 -5.59 -15.94
N SER A 60 -6.05 -5.26 -14.67
CA SER A 60 -4.86 -4.47 -14.31
C SER A 60 -3.63 -5.36 -14.21
N ASP A 61 -2.49 -4.85 -14.68
CA ASP A 61 -1.18 -5.48 -14.62
C ASP A 61 -0.37 -5.09 -13.35
N ILE A 62 -0.99 -4.35 -12.44
CA ILE A 62 -0.40 -4.03 -11.14
C ILE A 62 -0.12 -5.34 -10.39
N LEU A 63 1.10 -5.47 -9.89
CA LEU A 63 1.57 -6.66 -9.21
C LEU A 63 1.61 -6.45 -7.69
N VAL A 64 1.18 -7.47 -6.96
CA VAL A 64 1.37 -7.58 -5.51
C VAL A 64 2.49 -8.58 -5.24
N VAL A 65 3.63 -8.09 -4.78
CA VAL A 65 4.84 -8.88 -4.57
C VAL A 65 5.04 -9.09 -3.07
N PRO A 66 4.67 -10.25 -2.51
CA PRO A 66 4.95 -10.58 -1.11
C PRO A 66 6.41 -11.02 -0.94
N MET A 67 7.04 -10.56 0.14
CA MET A 67 8.45 -10.83 0.44
C MET A 67 8.62 -11.15 1.92
N LEU A 68 9.52 -12.07 2.24
CA LEU A 68 9.96 -12.35 3.60
C LEU A 68 11.35 -11.75 3.81
N GLN A 69 11.52 -11.03 4.91
CA GLN A 69 12.81 -10.51 5.30
C GLN A 69 13.46 -11.44 6.34
N TYR A 70 14.67 -11.85 6.05
CA TYR A 70 15.53 -12.59 6.96
C TYR A 70 16.67 -11.69 7.45
N ARG A 71 17.14 -11.89 8.67
CA ARG A 71 18.33 -11.22 9.17
C ARG A 71 19.57 -11.95 8.71
N ARG A 72 20.68 -11.23 8.66
CA ARG A 72 22.01 -11.82 8.66
C ARG A 72 22.59 -11.72 10.07
N ASP A 73 23.34 -12.73 10.48
CA ASP A 73 24.14 -12.69 11.69
C ASP A 73 25.41 -11.84 11.52
N SER A 74 26.24 -11.75 12.56
CA SER A 74 27.51 -11.01 12.52
C SER A 74 28.54 -11.56 11.54
N GLU A 75 28.41 -12.82 11.13
CA GLU A 75 29.27 -13.50 10.16
C GLU A 75 28.73 -13.38 8.73
N GLY A 76 27.55 -12.75 8.55
CA GLY A 76 26.91 -12.55 7.26
C GLY A 76 26.00 -13.70 6.81
N ASN A 77 25.82 -14.75 7.60
CA ASN A 77 24.94 -15.87 7.28
C ASN A 77 23.47 -15.46 7.42
N VAL A 78 22.64 -15.96 6.53
CA VAL A 78 21.19 -15.74 6.61
C VAL A 78 20.60 -16.60 7.73
N THR A 79 19.88 -15.97 8.66
CA THR A 79 19.15 -16.69 9.70
C THR A 79 17.89 -17.33 9.13
N ASP A 80 17.43 -18.41 9.72
CA ASP A 80 16.22 -19.14 9.32
C ASP A 80 14.91 -18.50 9.84
N LYS A 81 15.02 -17.45 10.66
CA LYS A 81 13.86 -16.76 11.25
C LYS A 81 13.45 -15.55 10.42
N VAL A 82 12.19 -15.53 10.02
CA VAL A 82 11.58 -14.35 9.40
C VAL A 82 11.61 -13.19 10.40
N HIS A 83 12.26 -12.11 9.98
CA HIS A 83 12.36 -10.88 10.78
C HIS A 83 11.19 -9.94 10.58
N ARG A 84 10.81 -9.73 9.32
CA ARG A 84 9.70 -8.89 8.90
C ARG A 84 9.07 -9.51 7.67
N ILE A 85 7.85 -9.12 7.42
CA ILE A 85 7.15 -9.37 6.16
C ILE A 85 6.99 -8.06 5.43
N THR A 86 7.15 -8.11 4.14
CA THR A 86 6.99 -6.94 3.28
C THR A 86 6.14 -7.29 2.08
N SER A 87 5.44 -6.30 1.58
CA SER A 87 4.80 -6.41 0.28
C SER A 87 5.02 -5.13 -0.52
N MET A 88 5.10 -5.28 -1.81
CA MET A 88 5.18 -4.18 -2.75
C MET A 88 4.03 -4.32 -3.74
N VAL A 89 3.26 -3.25 -3.89
CA VAL A 89 2.22 -3.15 -4.93
C VAL A 89 2.77 -2.23 -5.99
N ILE A 90 3.17 -2.80 -7.13
CA ILE A 90 3.98 -2.13 -8.14
C ILE A 90 3.32 -2.17 -9.52
N GLY A 91 3.36 -1.06 -10.23
CA GLY A 91 2.91 -0.92 -11.61
C GLY A 91 3.63 0.22 -12.32
N SER A 92 3.50 0.31 -13.65
CA SER A 92 3.93 1.48 -14.39
C SER A 92 3.06 2.70 -14.01
N GLN A 93 3.50 3.89 -14.38
CA GLN A 93 2.66 5.10 -14.21
C GLN A 93 1.35 4.97 -15.00
N GLU A 94 1.41 4.38 -16.20
CA GLU A 94 0.25 4.10 -17.04
C GLU A 94 -0.72 3.16 -16.34
N SER A 95 -0.24 2.01 -15.83
CA SER A 95 -1.07 1.04 -15.08
C SER A 95 -1.77 1.68 -13.87
N TRP A 96 -1.08 2.56 -13.15
CA TRP A 96 -1.67 3.29 -12.03
C TRP A 96 -2.69 4.33 -12.50
N GLN A 97 -2.47 4.98 -13.66
CA GLN A 97 -3.45 5.91 -14.22
C GLN A 97 -4.71 5.16 -14.67
N GLU A 98 -4.55 4.09 -15.44
CA GLU A 98 -5.66 3.22 -15.88
C GLU A 98 -6.47 2.70 -14.68
N TRP A 99 -5.78 2.32 -13.60
CA TRP A 99 -6.44 1.88 -12.37
C TRP A 99 -7.29 3.00 -11.73
N ARG A 100 -6.77 4.24 -11.69
CA ARG A 100 -7.53 5.39 -11.19
C ARG A 100 -8.76 5.66 -12.05
N ASP A 101 -8.59 5.64 -13.36
CA ASP A 101 -9.66 5.88 -14.33
C ASP A 101 -10.75 4.81 -14.26
N LEU A 102 -10.34 3.55 -14.16
CA LEU A 102 -11.28 2.43 -13.96
C LEU A 102 -12.10 2.62 -12.68
N ARG A 103 -11.47 2.98 -11.57
CA ARG A 103 -12.18 3.22 -10.32
C ARG A 103 -13.09 4.44 -10.37
N GLY A 104 -12.68 5.50 -11.07
CA GLY A 104 -13.47 6.72 -11.22
C GLY A 104 -14.72 6.55 -12.08
N ASN A 105 -14.72 5.54 -12.96
CA ASN A 105 -15.80 5.28 -13.92
C ASN A 105 -16.66 4.05 -13.56
N GLN A 106 -16.52 3.49 -12.37
CA GLN A 106 -17.35 2.36 -11.91
C GLN A 106 -18.80 2.79 -11.70
N SER A 107 -19.73 1.86 -12.02
CA SER A 107 -21.12 1.97 -11.55
C SER A 107 -21.17 1.84 -10.01
N GLU A 108 -22.24 2.32 -9.38
CA GLU A 108 -22.43 2.17 -7.93
C GLU A 108 -22.37 0.68 -7.51
N ALA A 109 -22.98 -0.21 -8.30
CA ALA A 109 -22.96 -1.65 -8.01
C ALA A 109 -21.54 -2.25 -8.10
N ASP A 110 -20.76 -1.86 -9.11
CA ASP A 110 -19.37 -2.31 -9.26
C ASP A 110 -18.47 -1.71 -8.18
N ALA A 111 -18.69 -0.45 -7.81
CA ALA A 111 -17.97 0.20 -6.72
C ALA A 111 -18.25 -0.50 -5.38
N ALA A 112 -19.51 -0.84 -5.07
CA ALA A 112 -19.88 -1.57 -3.87
C ALA A 112 -19.27 -2.98 -3.84
N LYS A 113 -19.27 -3.70 -4.97
CA LYS A 113 -18.60 -4.99 -5.11
C LYS A 113 -17.10 -4.86 -4.88
N SER A 114 -16.47 -3.86 -5.52
CA SER A 114 -15.04 -3.59 -5.37
C SER A 114 -14.68 -3.28 -3.92
N GLN A 115 -15.50 -2.49 -3.22
CA GLN A 115 -15.27 -2.18 -1.82
C GLN A 115 -15.33 -3.42 -0.93
N LYS A 116 -16.33 -4.29 -1.14
CA LYS A 116 -16.46 -5.54 -0.39
C LYS A 116 -15.25 -6.47 -0.59
N GLU A 117 -14.74 -6.58 -1.82
CA GLU A 117 -13.55 -7.38 -2.11
C GLU A 117 -12.30 -6.77 -1.46
N TYR A 118 -12.15 -5.44 -1.54
CA TYR A 118 -11.08 -4.69 -0.86
C TYR A 118 -11.11 -4.94 0.65
N ASP A 119 -12.25 -4.76 1.30
CA ASP A 119 -12.41 -4.94 2.74
C ASP A 119 -12.09 -6.38 3.17
N SER A 120 -12.40 -7.36 2.32
CA SER A 120 -12.15 -8.76 2.58
C SER A 120 -10.64 -9.06 2.69
N TYR A 121 -9.82 -8.64 1.73
CA TYR A 121 -8.39 -8.90 1.83
C TYR A 121 -7.68 -8.01 2.86
N VAL A 122 -8.14 -6.76 3.06
CA VAL A 122 -7.61 -5.87 4.10
C VAL A 122 -7.88 -6.44 5.49
N SER A 123 -9.11 -6.92 5.74
CA SER A 123 -9.46 -7.59 6.99
C SER A 123 -8.56 -8.80 7.26
N LEU A 124 -8.26 -9.58 6.21
CA LEU A 124 -7.38 -10.73 6.35
C LEU A 124 -5.93 -10.32 6.62
N TYR A 125 -5.42 -9.26 5.98
CA TYR A 125 -4.13 -8.67 6.34
C TYR A 125 -4.09 -8.27 7.80
N ASN A 126 -5.07 -7.48 8.26
CA ASN A 126 -5.14 -6.98 9.64
C ASN A 126 -5.25 -8.09 10.69
N LYS A 127 -5.90 -9.22 10.35
CA LYS A 127 -5.95 -10.40 11.21
C LYS A 127 -4.56 -11.00 11.45
N HIS A 128 -3.73 -11.05 10.42
CA HIS A 128 -2.45 -11.76 10.46
C HIS A 128 -1.24 -10.85 10.66
N THR A 129 -1.37 -9.55 10.37
CA THR A 129 -0.24 -8.63 10.37
C THR A 129 -0.59 -7.27 10.96
N GLU A 130 0.42 -6.62 11.51
CA GLU A 130 0.39 -5.23 11.95
C GLU A 130 1.35 -4.44 11.09
N LEU A 131 0.84 -3.46 10.36
CA LEU A 131 1.63 -2.58 9.49
C LEU A 131 2.53 -1.68 10.36
N THR A 132 3.82 -1.66 10.06
CA THR A 132 4.80 -0.84 10.78
C THR A 132 5.38 0.29 9.94
N VAL A 133 5.44 0.10 8.61
CA VAL A 133 5.97 1.10 7.68
C VAL A 133 5.17 1.06 6.39
N GLN A 134 4.87 2.24 5.88
CA GLN A 134 4.33 2.44 4.54
C GLN A 134 5.17 3.49 3.80
N ARG A 135 5.54 3.20 2.56
CA ARG A 135 6.34 4.08 1.71
C ARG A 135 5.83 4.07 0.27
N LYS A 136 6.02 5.17 -0.41
CA LYS A 136 5.91 5.25 -1.87
C LYS A 136 7.33 5.18 -2.44
N LEU A 137 7.54 4.33 -3.44
CA LEU A 137 8.85 4.12 -4.06
C LEU A 137 8.76 4.40 -5.56
N CYS A 138 9.84 4.95 -6.10
CA CYS A 138 10.14 4.93 -7.51
C CYS A 138 11.17 3.84 -7.78
N VAL A 139 10.81 2.86 -8.58
CA VAL A 139 11.68 1.72 -8.94
C VAL A 139 12.23 1.99 -10.33
N LEU A 140 13.53 2.29 -10.42
CA LEU A 140 14.26 2.69 -11.63
C LEU A 140 14.64 1.51 -12.50
#